data_d6a532d23b0d4d8e124caa73e2897b99
#
_entry.id   d6a532d23b0d4d8e124caa73e2897b99
#
_cell.length_a   1.000
_cell.length_b   1.000
_cell.length_c   1.000
_cell.angle_alpha   90.00
_cell.angle_beta   90.00
_cell.angle_gamma   90.00
#
_symmetry.space_group_name_H-M   'P 1'
#
loop_
_entity.id
_entity.type
_entity.pdbx_description
1 polymer ?
#
loop_
_entity_poly.entity_id
_entity_poly.type
_entity_poly.pdbx_seq_one_letter_code
_entity_poly.pdbx_strand_id
1 'polypeptide(L)'
;MGEPALAPSTEQRILRSTVAGYSIQLARLLVGFAAKVAIARLVLPEGHGLYELALRIVTVASAVRDLGLPYHLVRDTRRPYGTVLASTTFLGAAITLLLVVAAPVFGGLDPDLPFVLRVFAVWVVLDGLSVVPKAFFERELTIGRLVGPEVARGFVIAALSVGLAWLGWGVWSFVAADLAGALLYGVWAWSRAWGKVPLRLELPLLPDLVRKSAWLFWIWMVLQLVTYIDIFIIGIFEETDVVGFYARAWGIAFLVPTIVYPRALFPTLVEYLEDRDRFFEVFRLATVQLLGFQVLASYFLLFNAEKSVLILLGKDWAPAVPLLLVLSFIPFFDQFTILGGEMLKARHEDRAWLIIMVVNLICLVGFGVIFTSRWGAAGMAAANYCLLGNLLMAWRVWDIFRPRFRTLAADLALLYLLPLPFFALAAWAFPADSWTRFAASIVAAALALAVLALRYLKPFRAFFGRRA
;
A
#
# COMPACT_ATOMS: atom_id res chain seq x y z
N MET A 1 25.91 -45.62 -21.20
CA MET A 1 24.49 -45.28 -21.43
C MET A 1 23.99 -44.59 -20.16
N GLY A 2 23.90 -43.23 -20.17
CA GLY A 2 23.39 -42.48 -19.04
C GLY A 2 21.87 -42.48 -19.08
N GLU A 3 21.22 -42.80 -17.96
CA GLU A 3 19.77 -42.70 -17.83
C GLU A 3 19.31 -41.24 -18.14
N PRO A 4 18.27 -41.04 -18.94
CA PRO A 4 17.73 -39.72 -19.19
C PRO A 4 17.13 -39.19 -17.87
N ALA A 5 17.62 -38.04 -17.41
CA ALA A 5 17.07 -37.36 -16.25
C ALA A 5 15.53 -37.19 -16.41
N LEU A 6 14.75 -37.82 -15.54
CA LEU A 6 13.29 -37.76 -15.51
C LEU A 6 12.85 -36.30 -15.54
N ALA A 7 12.04 -35.91 -16.51
CA ALA A 7 11.46 -34.57 -16.57
C ALA A 7 10.67 -34.28 -15.27
N PRO A 8 10.85 -33.14 -14.64
CA PRO A 8 10.19 -32.83 -13.36
C PRO A 8 8.68 -32.95 -13.51
N SER A 9 8.02 -33.58 -12.53
CA SER A 9 6.56 -33.73 -12.50
C SER A 9 5.87 -32.37 -12.54
N THR A 10 4.62 -32.33 -13.00
CA THR A 10 3.83 -31.09 -13.06
C THR A 10 3.78 -30.39 -11.70
N GLU A 11 3.66 -31.15 -10.61
CA GLU A 11 3.70 -30.64 -9.23
C GLU A 11 5.05 -29.99 -8.88
N GLN A 12 6.16 -30.62 -9.27
CA GLN A 12 7.49 -30.03 -9.05
C GLN A 12 7.70 -28.75 -9.86
N ARG A 13 7.11 -28.66 -11.07
CA ARG A 13 7.13 -27.41 -11.87
C ARG A 13 6.31 -26.32 -11.22
N ILE A 14 5.11 -26.62 -10.72
CA ILE A 14 4.26 -25.68 -9.99
C ILE A 14 4.95 -25.21 -8.72
N LEU A 15 5.48 -26.13 -7.91
CA LEU A 15 6.19 -25.81 -6.68
C LEU A 15 7.41 -24.91 -6.96
N ARG A 16 8.24 -25.24 -7.94
CA ARG A 16 9.41 -24.42 -8.34
C ARG A 16 9.01 -23.05 -8.83
N SER A 17 7.96 -22.93 -9.64
CA SER A 17 7.48 -21.62 -10.14
C SER A 17 6.90 -20.76 -9.01
N THR A 18 6.21 -21.38 -8.06
CA THR A 18 5.66 -20.71 -6.88
C THR A 18 6.77 -20.22 -5.96
N VAL A 19 7.73 -21.10 -5.61
CA VAL A 19 8.89 -20.74 -4.77
C VAL A 19 9.73 -19.64 -5.45
N ALA A 20 10.00 -19.75 -6.75
CA ALA A 20 10.71 -18.72 -7.49
C ALA A 20 9.96 -17.39 -7.50
N GLY A 21 8.63 -17.40 -7.68
CA GLY A 21 7.80 -16.20 -7.59
C GLY A 21 7.88 -15.51 -6.23
N TYR A 22 7.78 -16.27 -5.13
CA TYR A 22 7.93 -15.74 -3.78
C TYR A 22 9.35 -15.22 -3.50
N SER A 23 10.39 -15.93 -3.97
CA SER A 23 11.77 -15.49 -3.78
C SER A 23 12.06 -14.18 -4.50
N ILE A 24 11.57 -14.00 -5.73
CA ILE A 24 11.69 -12.74 -6.49
C ILE A 24 10.93 -11.61 -5.79
N GLN A 25 9.72 -11.89 -5.30
CA GLN A 25 8.94 -10.91 -4.54
C GLN A 25 9.66 -10.47 -3.27
N LEU A 26 10.21 -11.41 -2.51
CA LEU A 26 10.98 -11.13 -1.28
C LEU A 26 12.23 -10.31 -1.60
N ALA A 27 12.99 -10.70 -2.64
CA ALA A 27 14.16 -9.94 -3.08
C ALA A 27 13.80 -8.50 -3.45
N ARG A 28 12.70 -8.29 -4.19
CA ARG A 28 12.20 -6.95 -4.53
C ARG A 28 11.86 -6.13 -3.28
N LEU A 29 11.20 -6.73 -2.31
CA LEU A 29 10.85 -6.06 -1.04
C LEU A 29 12.10 -5.68 -0.26
N LEU A 30 13.07 -6.59 -0.15
CA LEU A 30 14.33 -6.34 0.55
C LEU A 30 15.15 -5.24 -0.13
N VAL A 31 15.29 -5.29 -1.46
CA VAL A 31 16.01 -4.24 -2.22
C VAL A 31 15.28 -2.90 -2.11
N GLY A 32 13.96 -2.88 -2.27
CA GLY A 32 13.18 -1.65 -2.11
C GLY A 32 13.26 -1.06 -0.70
N PHE A 33 13.27 -1.91 0.31
CA PHE A 33 13.45 -1.48 1.71
C PHE A 33 14.88 -0.94 1.96
N ALA A 34 15.91 -1.66 1.51
CA ALA A 34 17.29 -1.22 1.63
C ALA A 34 17.52 0.12 0.91
N ALA A 35 16.94 0.30 -0.29
CA ALA A 35 17.00 1.57 -1.01
C ALA A 35 16.32 2.70 -0.23
N LYS A 36 15.15 2.46 0.38
CA LYS A 36 14.46 3.46 1.21
C LYS A 36 15.27 3.86 2.44
N VAL A 37 15.95 2.92 3.07
CA VAL A 37 16.86 3.18 4.18
C VAL A 37 18.08 3.98 3.72
N ALA A 38 18.71 3.59 2.60
CA ALA A 38 19.87 4.28 2.05
C ALA A 38 19.54 5.73 1.67
N ILE A 39 18.43 5.94 0.96
CA ILE A 39 18.05 7.27 0.49
C ILE A 39 17.61 8.19 1.65
N ALA A 40 17.00 7.65 2.71
CA ALA A 40 16.65 8.43 3.90
C ALA A 40 17.90 9.00 4.63
N ARG A 41 19.07 8.39 4.44
CA ARG A 41 20.33 8.86 4.99
C ARG A 41 21.10 9.80 4.06
N LEU A 42 20.74 9.86 2.79
CA LEU A 42 21.39 10.67 1.76
C LEU A 42 20.63 11.97 1.45
N VAL A 43 19.32 11.96 1.64
CA VAL A 43 18.43 13.10 1.36
C VAL A 43 17.84 13.59 2.67
N LEU A 44 17.88 14.91 2.88
CA LEU A 44 17.31 15.56 4.06
C LEU A 44 15.78 15.39 4.14
N PRO A 45 15.18 15.48 5.33
CA PRO A 45 13.73 15.35 5.54
C PRO A 45 12.89 16.28 4.66
N GLU A 46 13.33 17.52 4.45
CA GLU A 46 12.71 18.50 3.57
C GLU A 46 12.55 17.98 2.12
N GLY A 47 13.63 17.42 1.54
CA GLY A 47 13.60 16.83 0.19
C GLY A 47 12.66 15.64 0.10
N HIS A 48 12.51 14.86 1.19
CA HIS A 48 11.51 13.79 1.27
C HIS A 48 10.08 14.35 1.33
N GLY A 49 9.83 15.38 2.14
CA GLY A 49 8.52 16.02 2.24
C GLY A 49 8.08 16.64 0.93
N LEU A 50 8.96 17.38 0.27
CA LEU A 50 8.73 17.97 -1.04
C LEU A 50 8.37 16.91 -2.09
N TYR A 51 9.11 15.81 -2.13
CA TYR A 51 8.80 14.67 -2.99
C TYR A 51 7.45 14.05 -2.66
N GLU A 52 7.12 13.82 -1.38
CA GLU A 52 5.84 13.21 -0.98
C GLU A 52 4.65 14.10 -1.38
N LEU A 53 4.72 15.42 -1.19
CA LEU A 53 3.69 16.35 -1.65
C LEU A 53 3.50 16.25 -3.18
N ALA A 54 4.59 16.33 -3.95
CA ALA A 54 4.52 16.22 -5.40
C ALA A 54 3.97 14.85 -5.85
N LEU A 55 4.42 13.75 -5.22
CA LEU A 55 3.97 12.39 -5.52
C LEU A 55 2.46 12.22 -5.29
N ARG A 56 1.92 12.76 -4.19
CA ARG A 56 0.49 12.65 -3.92
C ARG A 56 -0.34 13.42 -4.93
N ILE A 57 0.09 14.62 -5.33
CA ILE A 57 -0.59 15.42 -6.37
C ILE A 57 -0.64 14.62 -7.68
N VAL A 58 0.49 14.12 -8.17
CA VAL A 58 0.51 13.39 -9.45
C VAL A 58 -0.22 12.04 -9.37
N THR A 59 -0.24 11.39 -8.19
CA THR A 59 -0.96 10.14 -7.98
C THR A 59 -2.48 10.34 -8.02
N VAL A 60 -3.00 11.35 -7.34
CA VAL A 60 -4.43 11.74 -7.41
C VAL A 60 -4.81 12.17 -8.83
N ALA A 61 -3.97 12.95 -9.50
CA ALA A 61 -4.14 13.36 -10.88
C ALA A 61 -4.21 12.14 -11.83
N SER A 62 -3.39 11.11 -11.60
CA SER A 62 -3.43 9.88 -12.40
C SER A 62 -4.72 9.08 -12.18
N ALA A 63 -5.29 9.08 -10.98
CA ALA A 63 -6.59 8.47 -10.73
C ALA A 63 -7.72 9.20 -11.52
N VAL A 64 -7.64 10.54 -11.62
CA VAL A 64 -8.55 11.33 -12.48
C VAL A 64 -8.36 11.00 -13.95
N ARG A 65 -7.11 10.88 -14.44
CA ARG A 65 -6.79 10.45 -15.82
C ARG A 65 -7.45 9.12 -16.19
N ASP A 66 -7.40 8.17 -15.25
CA ASP A 66 -7.85 6.81 -15.51
C ASP A 66 -9.39 6.68 -15.59
N LEU A 67 -10.16 7.56 -14.93
CA LEU A 67 -11.63 7.55 -14.92
C LEU A 67 -12.25 6.16 -14.63
N GLY A 68 -11.51 5.25 -13.98
CA GLY A 68 -11.93 3.87 -13.76
C GLY A 68 -11.91 2.97 -15.01
N LEU A 69 -11.51 3.50 -16.18
CA LEU A 69 -11.49 2.80 -17.47
C LEU A 69 -10.65 1.51 -17.47
N PRO A 70 -9.46 1.44 -16.84
CA PRO A 70 -8.64 0.23 -16.80
C PRO A 70 -9.38 -0.97 -16.22
N TYR A 71 -10.14 -0.78 -15.15
CA TYR A 71 -10.91 -1.86 -14.51
C TYR A 71 -12.09 -2.34 -15.36
N HIS A 72 -12.74 -1.39 -16.06
CA HIS A 72 -13.82 -1.73 -16.98
C HIS A 72 -13.29 -2.47 -18.21
N LEU A 73 -12.12 -2.08 -18.72
CA LEU A 73 -11.48 -2.68 -19.89
C LEU A 73 -11.22 -4.19 -19.72
N VAL A 74 -10.88 -4.63 -18.52
CA VAL A 74 -10.69 -6.07 -18.21
C VAL A 74 -11.99 -6.86 -18.37
N ARG A 75 -13.15 -6.25 -18.11
CA ARG A 75 -14.48 -6.89 -18.13
C ARG A 75 -15.23 -6.71 -19.46
N ASP A 76 -14.93 -5.66 -20.24
CA ASP A 76 -15.66 -5.33 -21.47
C ASP A 76 -15.33 -6.30 -22.62
N THR A 77 -16.37 -6.94 -23.16
CA THR A 77 -16.22 -7.90 -24.26
C THR A 77 -15.83 -7.25 -25.59
N ARG A 78 -16.09 -5.96 -25.78
CA ARG A 78 -15.81 -5.19 -27.01
C ARG A 78 -14.33 -4.90 -27.23
N ARG A 79 -13.51 -5.02 -26.19
CA ARG A 79 -12.03 -4.81 -26.22
C ARG A 79 -11.62 -3.43 -26.75
N PRO A 80 -12.15 -2.31 -26.20
CA PRO A 80 -11.93 -0.96 -26.73
C PRO A 80 -10.56 -0.38 -26.35
N TYR A 81 -9.47 -1.16 -26.54
CA TYR A 81 -8.12 -0.81 -26.10
C TYR A 81 -7.61 0.49 -26.73
N GLY A 82 -7.85 0.70 -28.05
CA GLY A 82 -7.43 1.92 -28.74
C GLY A 82 -8.14 3.16 -28.22
N THR A 83 -9.45 3.06 -27.93
CA THR A 83 -10.25 4.16 -27.36
C THR A 83 -9.78 4.51 -25.95
N VAL A 84 -9.52 3.50 -25.10
CA VAL A 84 -8.99 3.72 -23.75
C VAL A 84 -7.58 4.30 -23.78
N LEU A 85 -6.70 3.80 -24.66
CA LEU A 85 -5.35 4.37 -24.83
C LEU A 85 -5.42 5.86 -25.24
N ALA A 86 -6.21 6.17 -26.25
CA ALA A 86 -6.35 7.55 -26.72
C ALA A 86 -6.91 8.48 -25.62
N SER A 87 -7.95 8.03 -24.89
CA SER A 87 -8.55 8.83 -23.81
C SER A 87 -7.59 9.02 -22.64
N THR A 88 -6.91 7.97 -22.16
CA THR A 88 -5.95 8.07 -21.04
C THR A 88 -4.72 8.91 -21.43
N THR A 89 -4.25 8.81 -22.67
CA THR A 89 -3.14 9.63 -23.16
C THR A 89 -3.55 11.11 -23.29
N PHE A 90 -4.71 11.38 -23.91
CA PHE A 90 -5.22 12.75 -24.06
C PHE A 90 -5.50 13.40 -22.69
N LEU A 91 -6.21 12.70 -21.79
CA LEU A 91 -6.47 13.20 -20.44
C LEU A 91 -5.17 13.34 -19.64
N GLY A 92 -4.24 12.40 -19.78
CA GLY A 92 -2.93 12.47 -19.15
C GLY A 92 -2.16 13.72 -19.60
N ALA A 93 -2.14 14.02 -20.90
CA ALA A 93 -1.51 15.22 -21.43
C ALA A 93 -2.22 16.52 -20.95
N ALA A 94 -3.56 16.53 -20.97
CA ALA A 94 -4.35 17.67 -20.50
C ALA A 94 -4.13 17.92 -18.98
N ILE A 95 -4.12 16.88 -18.17
CA ILE A 95 -3.87 16.97 -16.72
C ILE A 95 -2.41 17.39 -16.45
N THR A 96 -1.45 16.86 -17.20
CA THR A 96 -0.04 17.30 -17.11
C THR A 96 0.07 18.78 -17.41
N LEU A 97 -0.54 19.26 -18.50
CA LEU A 97 -0.56 20.69 -18.85
C LEU A 97 -1.23 21.52 -17.75
N LEU A 98 -2.37 21.06 -17.24
CA LEU A 98 -3.07 21.71 -16.13
C LEU A 98 -2.17 21.82 -14.88
N LEU A 99 -1.49 20.74 -14.50
CA LEU A 99 -0.57 20.73 -13.35
C LEU A 99 0.62 21.69 -13.57
N VAL A 100 1.19 21.72 -14.78
CA VAL A 100 2.29 22.65 -15.12
C VAL A 100 1.84 24.11 -15.00
N VAL A 101 0.64 24.43 -15.49
CA VAL A 101 0.07 25.79 -15.43
C VAL A 101 -0.37 26.15 -14.01
N ALA A 102 -1.01 25.20 -13.30
CA ALA A 102 -1.49 25.42 -11.94
C ALA A 102 -0.40 25.27 -10.86
N ALA A 103 0.80 24.80 -11.22
CA ALA A 103 1.90 24.59 -10.26
C ALA A 103 2.14 25.79 -9.32
N PRO A 104 2.11 27.07 -9.77
CA PRO A 104 2.32 28.21 -8.87
C PRO A 104 1.35 28.29 -7.70
N VAL A 105 0.14 27.72 -7.83
CA VAL A 105 -0.87 27.70 -6.75
C VAL A 105 -0.35 26.90 -5.55
N PHE A 106 0.47 25.88 -5.79
CA PHE A 106 1.06 25.04 -4.76
C PHE A 106 2.28 25.66 -4.07
N GLY A 107 2.76 26.82 -4.55
CA GLY A 107 3.86 27.57 -3.92
C GLY A 107 3.54 28.08 -2.51
N GLY A 108 2.25 28.07 -2.12
CA GLY A 108 1.84 28.34 -0.75
C GLY A 108 2.14 27.19 0.23
N LEU A 109 2.35 25.97 -0.28
CA LEU A 109 2.76 24.81 0.54
C LEU A 109 4.28 24.77 0.73
N ASP A 110 5.01 25.03 -0.36
CA ASP A 110 6.47 25.07 -0.38
C ASP A 110 6.92 25.85 -1.63
N PRO A 111 7.90 26.78 -1.52
CA PRO A 111 8.37 27.59 -2.66
C PRO A 111 8.95 26.79 -3.81
N ASP A 112 9.56 25.63 -3.54
CA ASP A 112 10.19 24.75 -4.54
C ASP A 112 9.22 23.76 -5.18
N LEU A 113 8.07 23.49 -4.53
CA LEU A 113 7.06 22.56 -5.01
C LEU A 113 6.56 22.83 -6.44
N PRO A 114 6.32 24.10 -6.87
CA PRO A 114 5.91 24.40 -8.23
C PRO A 114 6.91 23.91 -9.28
N PHE A 115 8.21 24.01 -9.02
CA PHE A 115 9.22 23.57 -9.97
C PHE A 115 9.30 22.05 -10.03
N VAL A 116 9.33 21.37 -8.88
CA VAL A 116 9.31 19.91 -8.80
C VAL A 116 8.05 19.36 -9.47
N LEU A 117 6.88 19.96 -9.20
CA LEU A 117 5.61 19.50 -9.74
C LEU A 117 5.54 19.64 -11.27
N ARG A 118 6.06 20.73 -11.85
CA ARG A 118 6.11 20.90 -13.31
C ARG A 118 6.84 19.77 -14.02
N VAL A 119 7.97 19.33 -13.47
CA VAL A 119 8.75 18.24 -14.05
C VAL A 119 8.08 16.89 -13.76
N PHE A 120 7.64 16.69 -12.51
CA PHE A 120 7.07 15.41 -12.10
C PHE A 120 5.69 15.15 -12.72
N ALA A 121 4.93 16.18 -13.14
CA ALA A 121 3.66 16.03 -13.84
C ALA A 121 3.77 15.17 -15.11
N VAL A 122 4.93 15.12 -15.77
CA VAL A 122 5.19 14.23 -16.91
C VAL A 122 4.96 12.75 -16.57
N TRP A 123 5.14 12.39 -15.30
CA TRP A 123 4.87 11.03 -14.81
C TRP A 123 3.42 10.59 -15.09
N VAL A 124 2.45 11.51 -15.05
CA VAL A 124 1.02 11.24 -15.33
C VAL A 124 0.84 10.65 -16.72
N VAL A 125 1.53 11.19 -17.73
CA VAL A 125 1.50 10.65 -19.11
C VAL A 125 2.25 9.33 -19.20
N LEU A 126 3.48 9.27 -18.67
CA LEU A 126 4.34 8.10 -18.78
C LEU A 126 3.71 6.87 -18.12
N ASP A 127 3.15 7.03 -16.92
CA ASP A 127 2.44 5.96 -16.23
C ASP A 127 1.18 5.53 -17.00
N GLY A 128 0.45 6.50 -17.57
CA GLY A 128 -0.73 6.29 -18.41
C GLY A 128 -0.51 5.39 -19.60
N LEU A 129 0.68 5.44 -20.22
CA LEU A 129 1.02 4.56 -21.33
C LEU A 129 1.03 3.08 -20.96
N SER A 130 1.24 2.75 -19.69
CA SER A 130 1.28 1.36 -19.21
C SER A 130 -0.09 0.75 -18.94
N VAL A 131 -1.14 1.56 -18.85
CA VAL A 131 -2.51 1.17 -18.45
C VAL A 131 -3.08 0.10 -19.38
N VAL A 132 -3.02 0.31 -20.68
CA VAL A 132 -3.61 -0.61 -21.68
C VAL A 132 -2.87 -1.94 -21.75
N PRO A 133 -1.51 -2.00 -21.86
CA PRO A 133 -0.80 -3.26 -21.81
C PRO A 133 -1.08 -4.06 -20.54
N LYS A 134 -1.16 -3.38 -19.38
CA LYS A 134 -1.47 -4.03 -18.11
C LYS A 134 -2.86 -4.66 -18.13
N ALA A 135 -3.89 -3.91 -18.49
CA ALA A 135 -5.27 -4.40 -18.59
C ALA A 135 -5.40 -5.55 -19.61
N PHE A 136 -4.66 -5.50 -20.72
CA PHE A 136 -4.60 -6.59 -21.70
C PHE A 136 -4.08 -7.90 -21.10
N PHE A 137 -2.92 -7.86 -20.41
CA PHE A 137 -2.34 -9.06 -19.80
C PHE A 137 -3.13 -9.56 -18.59
N GLU A 138 -3.81 -8.67 -17.85
CA GLU A 138 -4.74 -9.04 -16.78
C GLU A 138 -5.92 -9.83 -17.35
N ARG A 139 -6.50 -9.33 -18.42
CA ARG A 139 -7.63 -9.99 -19.09
C ARG A 139 -7.28 -11.35 -19.67
N GLU A 140 -6.13 -11.47 -20.33
CA GLU A 140 -5.65 -12.72 -20.93
C GLU A 140 -5.10 -13.70 -19.88
N LEU A 141 -5.22 -13.39 -18.58
CA LEU A 141 -4.67 -14.18 -17.46
C LEU A 141 -3.16 -14.48 -17.60
N THR A 142 -2.44 -13.60 -18.29
CA THR A 142 -1.00 -13.74 -18.58
C THR A 142 -0.16 -12.68 -17.86
N ILE A 143 -0.61 -12.23 -16.68
CA ILE A 143 0.06 -11.22 -15.83
C ILE A 143 1.53 -11.57 -15.57
N GLY A 144 1.87 -12.87 -15.53
CA GLY A 144 3.25 -13.33 -15.38
C GLY A 144 4.24 -12.70 -16.38
N ARG A 145 3.76 -12.25 -17.55
CA ARG A 145 4.59 -11.54 -18.55
C ARG A 145 5.00 -10.14 -18.12
N LEU A 146 4.28 -9.53 -17.18
CA LEU A 146 4.59 -8.22 -16.63
C LEU A 146 5.45 -8.26 -15.36
N VAL A 147 5.65 -9.45 -14.76
CA VAL A 147 6.46 -9.60 -13.55
C VAL A 147 7.90 -9.12 -13.78
N GLY A 148 8.51 -9.53 -14.90
CA GLY A 148 9.87 -9.10 -15.26
C GLY A 148 10.00 -7.56 -15.37
N PRO A 149 9.17 -6.89 -16.21
CA PRO A 149 9.14 -5.43 -16.29
C PRO A 149 8.90 -4.74 -14.94
N GLU A 150 7.99 -5.26 -14.12
CA GLU A 150 7.67 -4.66 -12.82
C GLU A 150 8.82 -4.79 -11.80
N VAL A 151 9.49 -5.94 -11.81
CA VAL A 151 10.69 -6.16 -11.00
C VAL A 151 11.82 -5.26 -11.45
N ALA A 152 12.08 -5.18 -12.77
CA ALA A 152 13.10 -4.29 -13.31
C ALA A 152 12.82 -2.82 -13.00
N ARG A 153 11.56 -2.37 -13.11
CA ARG A 153 11.15 -1.03 -12.66
C ARG A 153 11.57 -0.77 -11.21
N GLY A 154 11.26 -1.70 -10.31
CA GLY A 154 11.61 -1.56 -8.89
C GLY A 154 13.12 -1.46 -8.65
N PHE A 155 13.91 -2.27 -9.36
CA PHE A 155 15.38 -2.20 -9.28
C PHE A 155 15.95 -0.90 -9.86
N VAL A 156 15.42 -0.43 -10.99
CA VAL A 156 15.87 0.83 -11.62
C VAL A 156 15.54 2.02 -10.72
N ILE A 157 14.32 2.07 -10.15
CA ILE A 157 13.96 3.12 -9.20
C ILE A 157 14.90 3.08 -7.99
N ALA A 158 15.15 1.91 -7.41
CA ALA A 158 16.04 1.76 -6.26
C ALA A 158 17.47 2.20 -6.58
N ALA A 159 18.03 1.73 -7.70
CA ALA A 159 19.40 2.05 -8.09
C ALA A 159 19.59 3.53 -8.46
N LEU A 160 18.67 4.09 -9.25
CA LEU A 160 18.76 5.51 -9.65
C LEU A 160 18.52 6.43 -8.47
N SER A 161 17.50 6.16 -7.63
CA SER A 161 17.22 7.03 -6.49
C SER A 161 18.40 7.09 -5.51
N VAL A 162 19.03 5.95 -5.19
CA VAL A 162 20.21 5.91 -4.32
C VAL A 162 21.43 6.52 -5.01
N GLY A 163 21.68 6.17 -6.28
CA GLY A 163 22.83 6.67 -7.03
C GLY A 163 22.80 8.19 -7.22
N LEU A 164 21.64 8.75 -7.59
CA LEU A 164 21.48 10.21 -7.76
C LEU A 164 21.47 10.93 -6.41
N ALA A 165 20.91 10.33 -5.36
CA ALA A 165 20.99 10.89 -4.02
C ALA A 165 22.45 10.97 -3.52
N TRP A 166 23.27 9.93 -3.79
CA TRP A 166 24.69 9.93 -3.47
C TRP A 166 25.46 11.02 -4.24
N LEU A 167 25.02 11.37 -5.46
CA LEU A 167 25.55 12.50 -6.24
C LEU A 167 25.05 13.87 -5.77
N GLY A 168 24.22 13.94 -4.71
CA GLY A 168 23.72 15.18 -4.14
C GLY A 168 22.50 15.79 -4.84
N TRP A 169 21.76 15.02 -5.64
CA TRP A 169 20.59 15.52 -6.39
C TRP A 169 19.35 15.80 -5.51
N GLY A 170 19.38 15.50 -4.21
CA GLY A 170 18.26 15.77 -3.28
C GLY A 170 16.94 15.20 -3.77
N VAL A 171 15.88 16.02 -3.81
CA VAL A 171 14.53 15.63 -4.28
C VAL A 171 14.52 15.09 -5.71
N TRP A 172 15.42 15.56 -6.56
CA TRP A 172 15.50 15.14 -7.97
C TRP A 172 15.90 13.68 -8.14
N SER A 173 16.54 13.09 -7.14
CA SER A 173 16.88 11.67 -7.13
C SER A 173 15.61 10.78 -7.16
N PHE A 174 14.55 11.19 -6.49
CA PHE A 174 13.26 10.50 -6.50
C PHE A 174 12.52 10.73 -7.81
N VAL A 175 12.39 12.00 -8.22
CA VAL A 175 11.66 12.40 -9.42
C VAL A 175 12.23 11.72 -10.66
N ALA A 176 13.56 11.80 -10.85
CA ALA A 176 14.22 11.18 -11.98
C ALA A 176 14.10 9.65 -11.98
N ALA A 177 14.21 9.01 -10.80
CA ALA A 177 14.07 7.57 -10.66
C ALA A 177 12.65 7.10 -11.01
N ASP A 178 11.62 7.82 -10.57
CA ASP A 178 10.23 7.46 -10.86
C ASP A 178 9.87 7.69 -12.33
N LEU A 179 10.33 8.79 -12.93
CA LEU A 179 10.15 9.04 -14.36
C LEU A 179 10.83 7.96 -15.22
N ALA A 180 12.08 7.61 -14.89
CA ALA A 180 12.82 6.55 -15.57
C ALA A 180 12.14 5.18 -15.39
N GLY A 181 11.67 4.89 -14.18
CA GLY A 181 10.94 3.67 -13.87
C GLY A 181 9.62 3.55 -14.62
N ALA A 182 8.84 4.63 -14.72
CA ALA A 182 7.60 4.67 -15.50
C ALA A 182 7.85 4.48 -17.00
N LEU A 183 8.86 5.16 -17.53
CA LEU A 183 9.26 5.04 -18.94
C LEU A 183 9.70 3.61 -19.26
N LEU A 184 10.62 3.05 -18.47
CA LEU A 184 11.10 1.68 -18.65
C LEU A 184 9.96 0.67 -18.64
N TYR A 185 9.07 0.79 -17.65
CA TYR A 185 7.93 -0.12 -17.53
C TYR A 185 6.98 -0.01 -18.72
N GLY A 186 6.65 1.23 -19.12
CA GLY A 186 5.80 1.49 -20.29
C GLY A 186 6.39 0.92 -21.58
N VAL A 187 7.66 1.22 -21.87
CA VAL A 187 8.36 0.70 -23.08
C VAL A 187 8.41 -0.82 -23.06
N TRP A 188 8.76 -1.43 -21.94
CA TRP A 188 8.84 -2.89 -21.86
C TRP A 188 7.47 -3.57 -21.92
N ALA A 189 6.44 -3.02 -21.26
CA ALA A 189 5.08 -3.53 -21.34
C ALA A 189 4.56 -3.48 -22.79
N TRP A 190 4.80 -2.38 -23.50
CA TRP A 190 4.45 -2.26 -24.93
C TRP A 190 5.25 -3.21 -25.81
N SER A 191 6.53 -3.41 -25.59
CA SER A 191 7.31 -4.38 -26.38
C SER A 191 6.73 -5.81 -26.32
N ARG A 192 6.06 -6.16 -25.21
CA ARG A 192 5.38 -7.46 -25.04
C ARG A 192 3.96 -7.49 -25.60
N ALA A 193 3.28 -6.34 -25.62
CA ALA A 193 1.90 -6.15 -26.06
C ALA A 193 1.81 -5.80 -27.55
N TRP A 194 2.88 -5.28 -28.16
CA TRP A 194 2.89 -4.80 -29.53
C TRP A 194 2.43 -5.88 -30.52
N GLY A 195 1.57 -5.52 -31.45
CA GLY A 195 0.97 -6.45 -32.42
C GLY A 195 -0.09 -7.40 -31.85
N LYS A 196 -0.29 -7.45 -30.54
CA LYS A 196 -1.30 -8.32 -29.88
C LYS A 196 -2.52 -7.55 -29.43
N VAL A 197 -2.36 -6.26 -29.08
CA VAL A 197 -3.44 -5.39 -28.64
C VAL A 197 -4.13 -4.78 -29.86
N PRO A 198 -5.43 -5.00 -30.06
CA PRO A 198 -6.17 -4.38 -31.15
C PRO A 198 -6.42 -2.89 -30.84
N LEU A 199 -5.63 -2.01 -31.47
CA LEU A 199 -5.69 -0.56 -31.28
C LEU A 199 -6.72 0.09 -32.22
N ARG A 200 -7.97 -0.36 -32.19
CA ARG A 200 -9.05 0.30 -32.93
C ARG A 200 -9.59 1.48 -32.11
N LEU A 201 -9.68 2.65 -32.76
CA LEU A 201 -10.22 3.87 -32.18
C LEU A 201 -11.72 3.95 -32.48
N GLU A 202 -12.54 3.82 -31.46
CA GLU A 202 -14.01 3.86 -31.52
C GLU A 202 -14.52 4.91 -30.54
N LEU A 203 -14.32 6.21 -30.87
CA LEU A 203 -14.71 7.34 -30.01
C LEU A 203 -16.18 7.34 -29.57
N PRO A 204 -17.16 6.90 -30.40
CA PRO A 204 -18.55 6.81 -29.97
C PRO A 204 -18.80 5.89 -28.76
N LEU A 205 -17.88 4.99 -28.44
CA LEU A 205 -17.97 4.13 -27.25
C LEU A 205 -17.57 4.86 -25.96
N LEU A 206 -16.82 5.95 -26.03
CA LEU A 206 -16.22 6.61 -24.86
C LEU A 206 -17.26 7.06 -23.81
N PRO A 207 -18.40 7.69 -24.16
CA PRO A 207 -19.41 8.09 -23.18
C PRO A 207 -20.01 6.89 -22.42
N ASP A 208 -20.26 5.76 -23.12
CA ASP A 208 -20.77 4.54 -22.49
C ASP A 208 -19.72 3.91 -21.55
N LEU A 209 -18.45 3.89 -21.97
CA LEU A 209 -17.34 3.40 -21.13
C LEU A 209 -17.21 4.23 -19.85
N VAL A 210 -17.17 5.55 -19.96
CA VAL A 210 -17.06 6.47 -18.80
C VAL A 210 -18.25 6.30 -17.86
N ARG A 211 -19.49 6.24 -18.38
CA ARG A 211 -20.68 6.03 -17.57
C ARG A 211 -20.62 4.72 -16.78
N LYS A 212 -20.18 3.63 -17.41
CA LYS A 212 -20.06 2.30 -16.78
C LYS A 212 -18.90 2.24 -15.78
N SER A 213 -17.84 3.01 -15.98
CA SER A 213 -16.68 3.08 -15.10
C SER A 213 -16.86 4.05 -13.94
N ALA A 214 -17.85 4.96 -14.00
CA ALA A 214 -18.03 6.05 -13.05
C ALA A 214 -18.09 5.58 -11.58
N TRP A 215 -18.78 4.44 -11.31
CA TRP A 215 -18.85 3.89 -9.97
C TRP A 215 -17.50 3.44 -9.43
N LEU A 216 -16.71 2.74 -10.25
CA LEU A 216 -15.36 2.31 -9.92
C LEU A 216 -14.41 3.50 -9.75
N PHE A 217 -14.56 4.53 -10.58
CA PHE A 217 -13.82 5.78 -10.44
C PHE A 217 -14.04 6.42 -9.06
N TRP A 218 -15.29 6.57 -8.62
CA TRP A 218 -15.58 7.18 -7.31
C TRP A 218 -15.05 6.35 -6.14
N ILE A 219 -15.16 5.01 -6.20
CA ILE A 219 -14.55 4.14 -5.18
C ILE A 219 -13.06 4.38 -5.10
N TRP A 220 -12.36 4.35 -6.24
CA TRP A 220 -10.91 4.56 -6.27
C TRP A 220 -10.51 5.95 -5.84
N MET A 221 -11.25 6.98 -6.24
CA MET A 221 -10.97 8.36 -5.85
C MET A 221 -11.08 8.53 -4.33
N VAL A 222 -12.14 8.02 -3.72
CA VAL A 222 -12.31 8.07 -2.26
C VAL A 222 -11.17 7.33 -1.55
N LEU A 223 -10.78 6.14 -2.03
CA LEU A 223 -9.65 5.38 -1.46
C LEU A 223 -8.33 6.16 -1.55
N GLN A 224 -8.05 6.80 -2.69
CA GLN A 224 -6.86 7.63 -2.87
C GLN A 224 -6.87 8.84 -1.92
N LEU A 225 -8.02 9.50 -1.78
CA LEU A 225 -8.15 10.63 -0.86
C LEU A 225 -7.96 10.19 0.60
N VAL A 226 -8.60 9.11 1.05
CA VAL A 226 -8.39 8.58 2.41
C VAL A 226 -6.92 8.24 2.67
N THR A 227 -6.23 7.74 1.64
CA THR A 227 -4.83 7.31 1.78
C THR A 227 -3.84 8.47 1.81
N TYR A 228 -4.18 9.63 1.22
CA TYR A 228 -3.18 10.67 0.95
C TYR A 228 -3.54 12.06 1.45
N ILE A 229 -4.77 12.29 1.90
CA ILE A 229 -5.22 13.62 2.33
C ILE A 229 -4.46 14.14 3.56
N ASP A 230 -3.96 13.23 4.40
CA ASP A 230 -3.15 13.55 5.57
C ASP A 230 -1.90 14.36 5.23
N ILE A 231 -1.18 13.96 4.17
CA ILE A 231 0.02 14.66 3.67
C ILE A 231 -0.33 16.09 3.23
N PHE A 232 -1.48 16.29 2.55
CA PHE A 232 -1.93 17.62 2.14
C PHE A 232 -2.31 18.49 3.35
N ILE A 233 -3.03 17.92 4.33
CA ILE A 233 -3.41 18.66 5.53
C ILE A 233 -2.17 19.09 6.30
N ILE A 234 -1.18 18.20 6.49
CA ILE A 234 0.08 18.57 7.15
C ILE A 234 0.79 19.67 6.37
N GLY A 235 0.92 19.56 5.04
CA GLY A 235 1.59 20.55 4.21
C GLY A 235 0.92 21.94 4.18
N ILE A 236 -0.36 22.04 4.58
CA ILE A 236 -1.05 23.33 4.74
C ILE A 236 -0.66 24.03 6.05
N PHE A 237 -0.39 23.27 7.11
CA PHE A 237 -0.19 23.81 8.47
C PHE A 237 1.27 23.78 8.92
N GLU A 238 2.13 22.96 8.29
CA GLU A 238 3.49 22.67 8.73
C GLU A 238 4.49 22.81 7.58
N GLU A 239 5.76 22.93 7.93
CA GLU A 239 6.87 22.96 6.97
C GLU A 239 7.09 21.60 6.29
N THR A 240 7.76 21.62 5.16
CA THR A 240 7.94 20.43 4.30
C THR A 240 8.77 19.34 4.95
N ASP A 241 9.70 19.65 5.85
CA ASP A 241 10.46 18.66 6.62
C ASP A 241 9.56 17.85 7.55
N VAL A 242 8.54 18.48 8.17
CA VAL A 242 7.53 17.82 9.01
C VAL A 242 6.69 16.83 8.19
N VAL A 243 6.34 17.21 6.95
CA VAL A 243 5.71 16.28 5.98
C VAL A 243 6.61 15.07 5.75
N GLY A 244 7.92 15.29 5.58
CA GLY A 244 8.92 14.24 5.44
C GLY A 244 8.99 13.31 6.65
N PHE A 245 9.04 13.87 7.87
CA PHE A 245 9.03 13.09 9.12
C PHE A 245 7.78 12.22 9.24
N TYR A 246 6.61 12.80 9.00
CA TYR A 246 5.34 12.06 9.05
C TYR A 246 5.29 10.93 8.01
N ALA A 247 5.63 11.21 6.76
CA ALA A 247 5.59 10.22 5.69
C ALA A 247 6.54 9.04 5.95
N ARG A 248 7.72 9.27 6.54
CA ARG A 248 8.65 8.19 6.91
C ARG A 248 8.18 7.42 8.13
N ALA A 249 7.67 8.08 9.17
CA ALA A 249 7.07 7.42 10.32
C ALA A 249 5.89 6.53 9.90
N TRP A 250 5.00 7.03 9.03
CA TRP A 250 3.93 6.26 8.41
C TRP A 250 4.47 5.03 7.67
N GLY A 251 5.47 5.22 6.82
CA GLY A 251 6.08 4.13 6.05
C GLY A 251 6.69 3.02 6.92
N ILE A 252 7.25 3.35 8.10
CA ILE A 252 7.75 2.37 9.07
C ILE A 252 6.58 1.65 9.75
N ALA A 253 5.55 2.37 10.21
CA ALA A 253 4.39 1.79 10.88
C ALA A 253 3.63 0.80 9.97
N PHE A 254 3.53 1.11 8.66
CA PHE A 254 2.83 0.30 7.67
C PHE A 254 3.71 -0.72 6.94
N LEU A 255 4.95 -0.96 7.39
CA LEU A 255 5.86 -1.91 6.74
C LEU A 255 5.31 -3.34 6.77
N VAL A 256 4.80 -3.79 7.92
CA VAL A 256 4.29 -5.16 8.09
C VAL A 256 3.07 -5.46 7.21
N PRO A 257 2.01 -4.64 7.16
CA PRO A 257 0.89 -4.87 6.26
C PRO A 257 1.32 -4.99 4.80
N THR A 258 2.29 -4.19 4.37
CA THR A 258 2.80 -4.24 2.99
C THR A 258 3.41 -5.60 2.63
N ILE A 259 4.03 -6.27 3.61
CA ILE A 259 4.70 -7.57 3.42
C ILE A 259 3.73 -8.74 3.58
N VAL A 260 2.88 -8.71 4.61
CA VAL A 260 2.12 -9.88 5.09
C VAL A 260 0.66 -9.89 4.57
N TYR A 261 0.24 -8.90 3.79
CA TYR A 261 -1.14 -8.81 3.31
C TYR A 261 -1.61 -10.08 2.59
N PRO A 262 -2.76 -10.69 2.99
CA PRO A 262 -3.26 -11.94 2.44
C PRO A 262 -3.92 -11.73 1.06
N ARG A 263 -3.13 -11.67 -0.01
CA ARG A 263 -3.59 -11.38 -1.39
C ARG A 263 -4.64 -12.35 -1.91
N ALA A 264 -4.66 -13.59 -1.40
CA ALA A 264 -5.64 -14.61 -1.76
C ALA A 264 -6.97 -14.46 -1.00
N LEU A 265 -7.10 -13.50 -0.09
CA LEU A 265 -8.29 -13.39 0.76
C LEU A 265 -9.56 -13.21 -0.06
N PHE A 266 -9.61 -12.21 -0.95
CA PHE A 266 -10.79 -11.92 -1.75
C PHE A 266 -11.25 -13.12 -2.59
N PRO A 267 -10.42 -13.75 -3.45
CA PRO A 267 -10.85 -14.89 -4.24
C PRO A 267 -11.28 -16.09 -3.37
N THR A 268 -10.61 -16.30 -2.22
CA THR A 268 -10.98 -17.38 -1.31
C THR A 268 -12.34 -17.10 -0.62
N LEU A 269 -12.62 -15.85 -0.24
CA LEU A 269 -13.93 -15.48 0.29
C LEU A 269 -15.04 -15.67 -0.74
N VAL A 270 -14.82 -15.32 -2.00
CA VAL A 270 -15.80 -15.53 -3.09
C VAL A 270 -16.10 -17.02 -3.27
N GLU A 271 -15.06 -17.89 -3.19
CA GLU A 271 -15.25 -19.34 -3.32
C GLU A 271 -16.14 -19.94 -2.21
N TYR A 272 -16.07 -19.40 -1.00
CA TYR A 272 -16.86 -19.90 0.14
C TYR A 272 -18.07 -19.04 0.49
N LEU A 273 -18.54 -18.19 -0.44
CA LEU A 273 -19.63 -17.25 -0.19
C LEU A 273 -20.93 -17.92 0.30
N GLU A 274 -21.22 -19.12 -0.19
CA GLU A 274 -22.42 -19.89 0.17
C GLU A 274 -22.23 -20.70 1.48
N ASP A 275 -20.99 -21.07 1.82
CA ASP A 275 -20.67 -21.79 3.05
C ASP A 275 -20.30 -20.80 4.16
N ARG A 276 -21.29 -20.40 4.96
CA ARG A 276 -21.14 -19.41 6.04
C ARG A 276 -20.03 -19.78 7.05
N ASP A 277 -19.81 -21.06 7.28
CA ASP A 277 -18.85 -21.54 8.27
C ASP A 277 -17.44 -21.38 7.75
N ARG A 278 -17.20 -21.80 6.52
CA ARG A 278 -15.91 -21.63 5.86
C ARG A 278 -15.64 -20.17 5.53
N PHE A 279 -16.62 -19.41 5.10
CA PHE A 279 -16.49 -17.97 4.86
C PHE A 279 -16.00 -17.22 6.10
N PHE A 280 -16.61 -17.52 7.27
CA PHE A 280 -16.16 -16.95 8.54
C PHE A 280 -14.73 -17.38 8.88
N GLU A 281 -14.39 -18.67 8.75
CA GLU A 281 -13.09 -19.19 9.13
C GLU A 281 -11.97 -18.63 8.23
N VAL A 282 -12.21 -18.45 6.93
CA VAL A 282 -11.29 -17.77 6.00
C VAL A 282 -11.03 -16.34 6.46
N PHE A 283 -12.10 -15.57 6.71
CA PHE A 283 -11.98 -14.19 7.19
C PHE A 283 -11.24 -14.11 8.53
N ARG A 284 -11.61 -14.96 9.47
CA ARG A 284 -11.00 -15.05 10.81
C ARG A 284 -9.51 -15.36 10.73
N LEU A 285 -9.10 -16.41 10.00
CA LEU A 285 -7.69 -16.82 9.89
C LEU A 285 -6.85 -15.76 9.19
N ALA A 286 -7.36 -15.14 8.12
CA ALA A 286 -6.67 -14.04 7.45
C ALA A 286 -6.50 -12.82 8.38
N THR A 287 -7.54 -12.50 9.16
CA THR A 287 -7.50 -11.41 10.14
C THR A 287 -6.48 -11.70 11.24
N VAL A 288 -6.50 -12.90 11.82
CA VAL A 288 -5.54 -13.31 12.85
C VAL A 288 -4.11 -13.28 12.32
N GLN A 289 -3.88 -13.75 11.10
CA GLN A 289 -2.56 -13.75 10.49
C GLN A 289 -2.03 -12.31 10.32
N LEU A 290 -2.77 -11.45 9.64
CA LEU A 290 -2.30 -10.09 9.35
C LEU A 290 -2.16 -9.26 10.62
N LEU A 291 -3.21 -9.24 11.45
CA LEU A 291 -3.20 -8.43 12.66
C LEU A 291 -2.28 -8.98 13.73
N GLY A 292 -2.03 -10.29 13.79
CA GLY A 292 -1.05 -10.88 14.69
C GLY A 292 0.36 -10.36 14.44
N PHE A 293 0.81 -10.35 13.18
CA PHE A 293 2.10 -9.74 12.83
C PHE A 293 2.11 -8.22 13.07
N GLN A 294 0.99 -7.55 12.75
CA GLN A 294 0.90 -6.10 12.92
C GLN A 294 0.99 -5.69 14.39
N VAL A 295 0.30 -6.36 15.29
CA VAL A 295 0.35 -6.05 16.73
C VAL A 295 1.75 -6.24 17.31
N LEU A 296 2.45 -7.31 16.90
CA LEU A 296 3.84 -7.52 17.30
C LEU A 296 4.75 -6.37 16.84
N ALA A 297 4.60 -5.93 15.58
CA ALA A 297 5.33 -4.78 15.06
C ALA A 297 4.95 -3.49 15.80
N SER A 298 3.67 -3.27 16.08
CA SER A 298 3.18 -2.10 16.82
C SER A 298 3.80 -2.02 18.22
N TYR A 299 3.81 -3.11 18.98
CA TYR A 299 4.49 -3.14 20.28
C TYR A 299 6.00 -2.95 20.15
N PHE A 300 6.62 -3.60 19.15
CA PHE A 300 8.05 -3.40 18.91
C PHE A 300 8.37 -1.92 18.66
N LEU A 301 7.59 -1.25 17.80
CA LEU A 301 7.78 0.16 17.50
C LEU A 301 7.47 1.05 18.71
N LEU A 302 6.39 0.77 19.46
CA LEU A 302 6.05 1.52 20.67
C LEU A 302 7.20 1.55 21.69
N PHE A 303 7.85 0.40 21.90
CA PHE A 303 8.91 0.28 22.89
C PHE A 303 10.31 0.63 22.36
N ASN A 304 10.49 0.74 21.03
CA ASN A 304 11.79 0.93 20.40
C ASN A 304 11.77 1.97 19.27
N ALA A 305 10.85 2.95 19.30
CA ALA A 305 10.69 3.92 18.21
C ALA A 305 11.99 4.69 17.92
N GLU A 306 12.67 5.16 18.95
CA GLU A 306 13.93 5.93 18.81
C GLU A 306 15.01 5.10 18.12
N LYS A 307 15.27 3.87 18.60
CA LYS A 307 16.25 2.99 17.97
C LYS A 307 15.85 2.59 16.54
N SER A 308 14.57 2.38 16.30
CA SER A 308 14.05 2.06 14.97
C SER A 308 14.30 3.21 14.00
N VAL A 309 14.00 4.45 14.38
CA VAL A 309 14.28 5.64 13.57
C VAL A 309 15.78 5.81 13.35
N LEU A 310 16.60 5.70 14.42
CA LEU A 310 18.04 5.86 14.33
C LEU A 310 18.68 4.82 13.40
N ILE A 311 18.27 3.55 13.51
CA ILE A 311 18.81 2.45 12.69
C ILE A 311 18.38 2.61 11.23
N LEU A 312 17.10 2.90 11.00
CA LEU A 312 16.53 2.91 9.66
C LEU A 312 16.81 4.22 8.92
N LEU A 313 16.66 5.36 9.59
CA LEU A 313 16.69 6.66 8.94
C LEU A 313 17.95 7.49 9.29
N GLY A 314 18.44 7.39 10.53
CA GLY A 314 19.56 8.18 11.01
C GLY A 314 19.14 9.27 12.00
N LYS A 315 20.15 10.06 12.47
CA LYS A 315 19.96 11.05 13.54
C LYS A 315 19.10 12.25 13.13
N ASP A 316 19.17 12.66 11.88
CA ASP A 316 18.43 13.81 11.34
C ASP A 316 16.90 13.59 11.34
N TRP A 317 16.50 12.35 11.56
CA TRP A 317 15.09 11.92 11.62
C TRP A 317 14.53 11.81 13.04
N ALA A 318 15.26 12.28 14.05
CA ALA A 318 14.79 12.23 15.44
C ALA A 318 13.40 12.84 15.65
N PRO A 319 12.98 13.93 14.97
CA PRO A 319 11.61 14.47 15.09
C PRO A 319 10.51 13.52 14.60
N ALA A 320 10.84 12.47 13.83
CA ALA A 320 9.87 11.45 13.44
C ALA A 320 9.52 10.46 14.57
N VAL A 321 10.28 10.41 15.66
CA VAL A 321 10.07 9.47 16.78
C VAL A 321 8.69 9.66 17.45
N PRO A 322 8.28 10.86 17.89
CA PRO A 322 6.97 11.05 18.49
C PRO A 322 5.83 10.73 17.51
N LEU A 323 6.00 11.02 16.22
CA LEU A 323 5.03 10.68 15.20
C LEU A 323 4.90 9.15 15.05
N LEU A 324 6.03 8.43 15.03
CA LEU A 324 6.04 6.96 14.94
C LEU A 324 5.37 6.32 16.15
N LEU A 325 5.54 6.87 17.36
CA LEU A 325 4.85 6.38 18.56
C LEU A 325 3.32 6.46 18.40
N VAL A 326 2.81 7.60 17.94
CA VAL A 326 1.37 7.77 17.70
C VAL A 326 0.90 6.87 16.58
N LEU A 327 1.64 6.78 15.47
CA LEU A 327 1.26 6.00 14.29
C LEU A 327 1.36 4.49 14.48
N SER A 328 2.10 3.99 15.49
CA SER A 328 2.45 2.56 15.62
C SER A 328 1.27 1.61 15.68
N PHE A 329 0.12 2.00 16.25
CA PHE A 329 -1.08 1.17 16.35
C PHE A 329 -2.15 1.45 15.29
N ILE A 330 -2.02 2.52 14.48
CA ILE A 330 -3.00 2.84 13.42
C ILE A 330 -3.17 1.68 12.41
N PRO A 331 -2.10 1.01 11.96
CA PRO A 331 -2.24 -0.09 11.01
C PRO A 331 -3.12 -1.24 11.51
N PHE A 332 -3.25 -1.44 12.81
CA PHE A 332 -4.16 -2.45 13.36
C PHE A 332 -5.62 -2.17 13.00
N PHE A 333 -6.07 -0.94 13.23
CA PHE A 333 -7.46 -0.53 12.95
C PHE A 333 -7.71 -0.42 11.44
N ASP A 334 -6.77 0.16 10.72
CA ASP A 334 -6.85 0.35 9.28
C ASP A 334 -6.88 -0.98 8.52
N GLN A 335 -5.99 -1.91 8.85
CA GLN A 335 -5.97 -3.22 8.21
C GLN A 335 -7.20 -4.06 8.53
N PHE A 336 -7.78 -3.95 9.71
CA PHE A 336 -9.07 -4.59 10.00
C PHE A 336 -10.18 -4.07 9.07
N THR A 337 -10.21 -2.75 8.85
CA THR A 337 -11.17 -2.12 7.94
C THR A 337 -10.95 -2.53 6.49
N ILE A 338 -9.69 -2.64 6.03
CA ILE A 338 -9.35 -3.10 4.69
C ILE A 338 -9.78 -4.57 4.48
N LEU A 339 -9.49 -5.46 5.44
CA LEU A 339 -9.93 -6.87 5.39
C LEU A 339 -11.46 -6.98 5.37
N GLY A 340 -12.15 -6.17 6.18
CA GLY A 340 -13.60 -6.06 6.14
C GLY A 340 -14.12 -5.59 4.78
N GLY A 341 -13.40 -4.68 4.12
CA GLY A 341 -13.69 -4.23 2.75
C GLY A 341 -13.61 -5.37 1.73
N GLU A 342 -12.59 -6.25 1.83
CA GLU A 342 -12.51 -7.46 0.99
C GLU A 342 -13.72 -8.39 1.22
N MET A 343 -14.14 -8.54 2.46
CA MET A 343 -15.33 -9.30 2.82
C MET A 343 -16.62 -8.70 2.22
N LEU A 344 -16.81 -7.38 2.33
CA LEU A 344 -17.98 -6.69 1.77
C LEU A 344 -18.00 -6.79 0.24
N LYS A 345 -16.85 -6.63 -0.43
CA LYS A 345 -16.73 -6.80 -1.88
C LYS A 345 -17.06 -8.23 -2.32
N ALA A 346 -16.61 -9.26 -1.58
CA ALA A 346 -16.96 -10.65 -1.86
C ALA A 346 -18.47 -10.90 -1.77
N ARG A 347 -19.17 -10.17 -0.90
CA ARG A 347 -20.63 -10.22 -0.73
C ARG A 347 -21.40 -9.31 -1.68
N HIS A 348 -20.74 -8.64 -2.62
CA HIS A 348 -21.35 -7.64 -3.52
C HIS A 348 -21.94 -6.43 -2.77
N GLU A 349 -21.42 -6.10 -1.60
CA GLU A 349 -21.84 -4.96 -0.76
C GLU A 349 -20.93 -3.73 -0.98
N ASP A 350 -20.56 -3.44 -2.22
CA ASP A 350 -19.65 -2.35 -2.58
C ASP A 350 -20.14 -0.96 -2.10
N ARG A 351 -21.47 -0.77 -2.02
CA ARG A 351 -22.05 0.48 -1.50
C ARG A 351 -21.78 0.67 -0.02
N ALA A 352 -21.88 -0.40 0.78
CA ALA A 352 -21.53 -0.32 2.20
C ALA A 352 -20.05 0.00 2.40
N TRP A 353 -19.18 -0.63 1.60
CA TRP A 353 -17.76 -0.32 1.59
C TRP A 353 -17.48 1.15 1.26
N LEU A 354 -18.09 1.69 0.20
CA LEU A 354 -17.92 3.09 -0.19
C LEU A 354 -18.40 4.05 0.91
N ILE A 355 -19.56 3.79 1.53
CA ILE A 355 -20.08 4.62 2.62
C ILE A 355 -19.10 4.66 3.79
N ILE A 356 -18.53 3.52 4.19
CA ILE A 356 -17.53 3.43 5.26
C ILE A 356 -16.29 4.27 4.91
N MET A 357 -15.82 4.20 3.67
CA MET A 357 -14.66 4.99 3.22
C MET A 357 -14.96 6.49 3.15
N VAL A 358 -16.16 6.88 2.71
CA VAL A 358 -16.58 8.29 2.70
C VAL A 358 -16.68 8.83 4.13
N VAL A 359 -17.23 8.06 5.08
CA VAL A 359 -17.27 8.44 6.49
C VAL A 359 -15.85 8.62 7.04
N ASN A 360 -14.93 7.69 6.73
CA ASN A 360 -13.52 7.82 7.13
C ASN A 360 -12.89 9.08 6.52
N LEU A 361 -13.14 9.39 5.25
CA LEU A 361 -12.63 10.59 4.60
C LEU A 361 -13.14 11.87 5.29
N ILE A 362 -14.44 11.94 5.58
CA ILE A 362 -15.04 13.10 6.27
C ILE A 362 -14.44 13.25 7.67
N CYS A 363 -14.30 12.15 8.43
CA CYS A 363 -13.67 12.17 9.74
C CYS A 363 -12.20 12.60 9.65
N LEU A 364 -11.45 12.03 8.69
CA LEU A 364 -10.03 12.33 8.53
C LEU A 364 -9.80 13.80 8.16
N VAL A 365 -10.61 14.36 7.27
CA VAL A 365 -10.54 15.79 6.92
C VAL A 365 -10.96 16.65 8.12
N GLY A 366 -12.11 16.35 8.75
CA GLY A 366 -12.64 17.16 9.85
C GLY A 366 -11.73 17.16 11.07
N PHE A 367 -11.41 15.98 11.62
CA PHE A 367 -10.51 15.86 12.76
C PHE A 367 -9.06 16.18 12.38
N GLY A 368 -8.63 15.84 11.16
CA GLY A 368 -7.31 16.14 10.65
C GLY A 368 -7.04 17.65 10.65
N VAL A 369 -7.91 18.46 10.06
CA VAL A 369 -7.77 19.92 10.06
C VAL A 369 -7.78 20.49 11.49
N ILE A 370 -8.75 20.06 12.34
CA ILE A 370 -8.88 20.57 13.71
C ILE A 370 -7.66 20.20 14.56
N PHE A 371 -7.18 18.96 14.46
CA PHE A 371 -6.08 18.49 15.31
C PHE A 371 -4.73 18.97 14.80
N THR A 372 -4.53 19.01 13.46
CA THR A 372 -3.28 19.53 12.89
C THR A 372 -3.11 21.01 13.18
N SER A 373 -4.17 21.82 13.09
CA SER A 373 -4.10 23.25 13.43
C SER A 373 -3.71 23.52 14.89
N ARG A 374 -3.88 22.53 15.81
CA ARG A 374 -3.58 22.69 17.24
C ARG A 374 -2.30 21.97 17.67
N TRP A 375 -1.99 20.83 17.08
CA TRP A 375 -0.94 19.92 17.53
C TRP A 375 -0.01 19.47 16.38
N GLY A 376 -0.07 20.15 15.23
CA GLY A 376 0.78 19.86 14.08
C GLY A 376 0.61 18.43 13.55
N ALA A 377 1.66 17.88 13.00
CA ALA A 377 1.65 16.52 12.42
C ALA A 377 1.28 15.43 13.45
N ALA A 378 1.56 15.63 14.75
CA ALA A 378 1.10 14.72 15.79
C ALA A 378 -0.43 14.73 15.93
N GLY A 379 -1.05 15.89 15.74
CA GLY A 379 -2.51 16.03 15.66
C GLY A 379 -3.09 15.25 14.47
N MET A 380 -2.46 15.33 13.30
CA MET A 380 -2.87 14.53 12.15
C MET A 380 -2.74 13.03 12.42
N ALA A 381 -1.62 12.59 13.03
CA ALA A 381 -1.46 11.21 13.44
C ALA A 381 -2.58 10.76 14.40
N ALA A 382 -2.94 11.59 15.38
CA ALA A 382 -4.03 11.32 16.32
C ALA A 382 -5.42 11.27 15.65
N ALA A 383 -5.66 12.08 14.61
CA ALA A 383 -6.93 12.10 13.88
C ALA A 383 -7.26 10.74 13.23
N ASN A 384 -6.26 9.95 12.88
CA ASN A 384 -6.44 8.60 12.34
C ASN A 384 -7.12 7.63 13.34
N TYR A 385 -7.09 7.90 14.64
CA TYR A 385 -7.84 7.11 15.62
C TYR A 385 -9.33 7.50 15.71
N CYS A 386 -9.72 8.64 15.15
CA CYS A 386 -11.09 9.17 15.19
C CYS A 386 -11.91 8.76 13.95
N LEU A 387 -11.50 7.74 13.21
CA LEU A 387 -12.17 7.27 12.00
C LEU A 387 -13.42 6.45 12.34
N LEU A 388 -14.58 7.09 12.35
CA LEU A 388 -15.87 6.44 12.65
C LEU A 388 -16.24 5.32 11.68
N GLY A 389 -15.74 5.35 10.45
CA GLY A 389 -15.91 4.26 9.49
C GLY A 389 -15.28 2.96 9.95
N ASN A 390 -14.21 3.00 10.77
CA ASN A 390 -13.63 1.79 11.37
C ASN A 390 -14.62 1.15 12.36
N LEU A 391 -15.37 1.96 13.12
CA LEU A 391 -16.45 1.48 14.00
C LEU A 391 -17.62 0.92 13.20
N LEU A 392 -18.00 1.58 12.10
CA LEU A 392 -19.02 1.07 11.19
C LEU A 392 -18.61 -0.27 10.57
N MET A 393 -17.33 -0.44 10.22
CA MET A 393 -16.81 -1.70 9.73
C MET A 393 -16.87 -2.78 10.81
N ALA A 394 -16.45 -2.48 12.03
CA ALA A 394 -16.54 -3.42 13.15
C ALA A 394 -17.99 -3.84 13.41
N TRP A 395 -18.94 -2.90 13.34
CA TRP A 395 -20.38 -3.19 13.43
C TRP A 395 -20.86 -4.08 12.29
N ARG A 396 -20.44 -3.81 11.03
CA ARG A 396 -20.82 -4.67 9.88
C ARG A 396 -20.27 -6.10 10.02
N VAL A 397 -19.02 -6.25 10.43
CA VAL A 397 -18.40 -7.56 10.71
C VAL A 397 -19.17 -8.29 11.82
N TRP A 398 -19.52 -7.57 12.90
CA TRP A 398 -20.38 -8.12 13.96
C TRP A 398 -21.76 -8.56 13.44
N ASP A 399 -22.42 -7.73 12.66
CA ASP A 399 -23.76 -8.03 12.10
C ASP A 399 -23.76 -9.26 11.20
N ILE A 400 -22.77 -9.40 10.32
CA ILE A 400 -22.61 -10.53 9.41
C ILE A 400 -22.34 -11.83 10.16
N PHE A 401 -21.49 -11.76 11.20
CA PHE A 401 -21.00 -12.94 11.93
C PHE A 401 -21.59 -13.08 13.34
N ARG A 402 -22.73 -12.46 13.66
CA ARG A 402 -23.31 -12.36 15.01
C ARG A 402 -23.01 -13.53 15.96
N PRO A 403 -23.34 -14.79 15.64
CA PRO A 403 -23.15 -15.89 16.58
C PRO A 403 -21.66 -16.23 16.83
N ARG A 404 -20.78 -15.93 15.84
CA ARG A 404 -19.34 -16.27 15.85
C ARG A 404 -18.45 -15.08 16.16
N PHE A 405 -19.00 -13.88 16.18
CA PHE A 405 -18.24 -12.67 16.45
C PHE A 405 -17.46 -12.72 17.79
N ARG A 406 -18.03 -13.40 18.79
CA ARG A 406 -17.34 -13.62 20.08
C ARG A 406 -16.02 -14.35 19.91
N THR A 407 -15.92 -15.31 19.00
CA THR A 407 -14.67 -16.01 18.70
C THR A 407 -13.64 -15.09 18.08
N LEU A 408 -14.06 -14.29 17.07
CA LEU A 408 -13.21 -13.28 16.44
C LEU A 408 -12.75 -12.23 17.45
N ALA A 409 -13.67 -11.70 18.27
CA ALA A 409 -13.36 -10.72 19.31
C ALA A 409 -12.38 -11.28 20.37
N ALA A 410 -12.54 -12.55 20.77
CA ALA A 410 -11.62 -13.22 21.67
C ALA A 410 -10.21 -13.39 21.05
N ASP A 411 -10.15 -13.71 19.74
CA ASP A 411 -8.88 -13.80 19.03
C ASP A 411 -8.21 -12.41 18.93
N LEU A 412 -8.97 -11.36 18.58
CA LEU A 412 -8.45 -9.99 18.55
C LEU A 412 -7.95 -9.55 19.93
N ALA A 413 -8.72 -9.81 20.98
CA ALA A 413 -8.30 -9.51 22.36
C ALA A 413 -7.01 -10.26 22.73
N LEU A 414 -6.92 -11.54 22.38
CA LEU A 414 -5.71 -12.33 22.61
C LEU A 414 -4.51 -11.79 21.85
N LEU A 415 -4.68 -11.47 20.57
CA LEU A 415 -3.61 -10.87 19.74
C LEU A 415 -3.08 -9.57 20.34
N TYR A 416 -3.97 -8.78 20.93
CA TYR A 416 -3.62 -7.50 21.52
C TYR A 416 -2.98 -7.65 22.90
N LEU A 417 -3.52 -8.53 23.77
CA LEU A 417 -3.09 -8.63 25.15
C LEU A 417 -1.88 -9.55 25.35
N LEU A 418 -1.76 -10.60 24.54
CA LEU A 418 -0.71 -11.62 24.72
C LEU A 418 0.73 -11.07 24.57
N PRO A 419 1.06 -10.20 23.59
CA PRO A 419 2.42 -9.67 23.46
C PRO A 419 2.80 -8.69 24.56
N LEU A 420 1.83 -7.98 25.15
CA LEU A 420 2.07 -6.92 26.12
C LEU A 420 2.99 -7.32 27.28
N PRO A 421 2.79 -8.45 28.01
CA PRO A 421 3.66 -8.80 29.11
C PRO A 421 5.11 -9.09 28.68
N PHE A 422 5.33 -9.65 27.49
CA PHE A 422 6.68 -9.91 26.98
C PHE A 422 7.42 -8.59 26.72
N PHE A 423 6.77 -7.62 26.06
CA PHE A 423 7.38 -6.31 25.81
C PHE A 423 7.49 -5.47 27.08
N ALA A 424 6.51 -5.53 27.98
CA ALA A 424 6.55 -4.84 29.26
C ALA A 424 7.72 -5.35 30.13
N LEU A 425 7.97 -6.67 30.15
CA LEU A 425 9.11 -7.26 30.84
C LEU A 425 10.43 -6.79 30.25
N ALA A 426 10.57 -6.77 28.92
CA ALA A 426 11.76 -6.25 28.26
C ALA A 426 11.97 -4.74 28.57
N ALA A 427 10.88 -3.96 28.61
CA ALA A 427 10.93 -2.55 28.95
C ALA A 427 11.28 -2.27 30.41
N TRP A 428 10.81 -3.14 31.33
CA TRP A 428 11.12 -3.04 32.76
C TRP A 428 12.57 -3.48 33.08
N ALA A 429 13.05 -4.53 32.40
CA ALA A 429 14.36 -5.10 32.68
C ALA A 429 15.54 -4.28 32.12
N PHE A 430 15.32 -3.44 31.11
CA PHE A 430 16.38 -2.74 30.39
C PHE A 430 16.06 -1.26 30.17
N PRO A 431 17.06 -0.33 30.24
CA PRO A 431 16.87 1.10 29.98
C PRO A 431 16.32 1.38 28.58
N ALA A 432 15.54 2.46 28.43
CA ALA A 432 14.80 2.80 27.21
C ALA A 432 15.71 2.96 25.97
N ASP A 433 16.88 3.53 26.16
CA ASP A 433 17.87 3.86 25.11
C ASP A 433 18.90 2.76 24.87
N SER A 434 18.79 1.61 25.56
CA SER A 434 19.78 0.54 25.52
C SER A 434 19.59 -0.39 24.31
N TRP A 435 20.70 -0.86 23.74
CA TRP A 435 20.71 -1.93 22.73
C TRP A 435 20.24 -3.27 23.29
N THR A 436 20.42 -3.48 24.59
CA THR A 436 19.93 -4.68 25.30
C THR A 436 18.41 -4.73 25.31
N ARG A 437 17.73 -3.58 25.52
CA ARG A 437 16.26 -3.51 25.41
C ARG A 437 15.79 -3.78 23.98
N PHE A 438 16.48 -3.25 22.98
CA PHE A 438 16.17 -3.51 21.58
C PHE A 438 16.25 -5.02 21.26
N ALA A 439 17.36 -5.68 21.66
CA ALA A 439 17.53 -7.11 21.49
C ALA A 439 16.48 -7.93 22.27
N ALA A 440 16.21 -7.55 23.52
CA ALA A 440 15.17 -8.19 24.35
C ALA A 440 13.78 -8.05 23.72
N SER A 441 13.47 -6.93 23.07
CA SER A 441 12.19 -6.74 22.36
C SER A 441 12.07 -7.64 21.13
N ILE A 442 13.17 -7.95 20.43
CA ILE A 442 13.17 -8.94 19.34
C ILE A 442 12.84 -10.33 19.91
N VAL A 443 13.46 -10.70 21.03
CA VAL A 443 13.18 -11.98 21.70
C VAL A 443 11.72 -12.02 22.19
N ALA A 444 11.22 -10.93 22.77
CA ALA A 444 9.83 -10.80 23.20
C ALA A 444 8.84 -11.00 22.02
N ALA A 445 9.11 -10.40 20.88
CA ALA A 445 8.33 -10.59 19.66
C ALA A 445 8.36 -12.05 19.17
N ALA A 446 9.54 -12.67 19.16
CA ALA A 446 9.70 -14.07 18.77
C ALA A 446 8.95 -15.03 19.70
N LEU A 447 9.02 -14.82 21.02
CA LEU A 447 8.29 -15.62 21.99
C LEU A 447 6.77 -15.46 21.85
N ALA A 448 6.28 -14.23 21.72
CA ALA A 448 4.86 -13.98 21.51
C ALA A 448 4.37 -14.60 20.18
N LEU A 449 5.16 -14.48 19.11
CA LEU A 449 4.87 -15.14 17.83
C LEU A 449 4.84 -16.66 17.95
N ALA A 450 5.77 -17.27 18.70
CA ALA A 450 5.79 -18.71 18.94
C ALA A 450 4.51 -19.18 19.64
N VAL A 451 4.06 -18.48 20.68
CA VAL A 451 2.81 -18.78 21.39
C VAL A 451 1.59 -18.65 20.45
N LEU A 452 1.53 -17.58 19.66
CA LEU A 452 0.47 -17.41 18.66
C LEU A 452 0.50 -18.51 17.61
N ALA A 453 1.68 -18.89 17.13
CA ALA A 453 1.87 -19.97 16.17
C ALA A 453 1.39 -21.32 16.73
N LEU A 454 1.71 -21.67 17.96
CA LEU A 454 1.22 -22.91 18.60
C LEU A 454 -0.31 -22.99 18.63
N ARG A 455 -0.99 -21.86 18.82
CA ARG A 455 -2.44 -21.77 18.84
C ARG A 455 -3.08 -21.86 17.45
N TYR A 456 -2.53 -21.15 16.46
CA TYR A 456 -3.17 -20.94 15.16
C TYR A 456 -2.64 -21.82 14.02
N LEU A 457 -1.44 -22.41 14.14
CA LEU A 457 -0.88 -23.27 13.10
C LEU A 457 -1.71 -24.53 12.84
N LYS A 458 -2.29 -25.17 13.88
CA LYS A 458 -3.15 -26.35 13.72
C LYS A 458 -4.44 -26.01 12.96
N PRO A 459 -5.24 -25.01 13.35
CA PRO A 459 -6.39 -24.54 12.57
C PRO A 459 -6.05 -24.17 11.14
N PHE A 460 -4.94 -23.43 10.95
CA PHE A 460 -4.47 -23.01 9.64
C PHE A 460 -4.15 -24.21 8.73
N ARG A 461 -3.36 -25.17 9.21
CA ARG A 461 -3.04 -26.40 8.47
C ARG A 461 -4.27 -27.25 8.21
N ALA A 462 -5.18 -27.39 9.18
CA ALA A 462 -6.41 -28.15 9.00
C ALA A 462 -7.33 -27.54 7.94
N PHE A 463 -7.34 -26.22 7.82
CA PHE A 463 -8.16 -25.53 6.84
C PHE A 463 -7.56 -25.58 5.42
N PHE A 464 -6.26 -25.26 5.28
CA PHE A 464 -5.58 -25.19 3.99
C PHE A 464 -4.92 -26.51 3.56
N GLY A 465 -4.55 -27.38 4.48
CA GLY A 465 -3.87 -28.67 4.20
C GLY A 465 -4.79 -29.78 3.66
N ARG A 466 -6.11 -29.60 3.66
CA ARG A 466 -7.04 -30.54 3.01
C ARG A 466 -7.12 -30.37 1.50
N ARG A 467 -6.35 -29.47 0.92
CA ARG A 467 -6.25 -29.19 -0.54
C ARG A 467 -4.94 -29.68 -1.15
N ALA A 468 -3.97 -30.11 -0.35
CA ALA A 468 -2.76 -30.78 -0.81
C ALA A 468 -2.95 -32.31 -0.66
#